data_a397274c1abf803bdf6c369cd596d927
#
_entry.id   a397274c1abf803bdf6c369cd596d927
#
_cell.length_a   1.000
_cell.length_b   1.000
_cell.length_c   1.000
_cell.angle_alpha   90.00
_cell.angle_beta   90.00
_cell.angle_gamma   90.00
#
_symmetry.space_group_name_H-M   'P 1'
#
loop_
_entity.id
_entity.type
_entity.pdbx_description
1 polymer ?
#
loop_
_entity_poly.entity_id
_entity_poly.type
_entity_poly.pdbx_seq_one_letter_code
_entity_poly.pdbx_strand_id
1 'polypeptide(L)'
;MKKKLLSLLLLFTAVASIAQVTITPSSFNVTDQITITVSTAAQACNLMGTTPTKVYMHAGIGDDSNTFGFSVVGNWGQDDSVGLMTNNGNGTWSITLTPSNYFGLNGTQQANATKLGMVFRNANGSQTLKLPPSCGDFIFNVGTFQVNLTAPSNNSATIINSGGNLNITATNTGGNALYNLKANGTSINTNTTSSYSFNHTNITT
;
A
#
# COMPACT_ATOMS: atom_id res chain seq x y z
N MET A 1 36.33 -36.44 33.72
CA MET A 1 35.90 -35.05 33.53
C MET A 1 34.79 -35.04 32.47
N LYS A 2 33.50 -34.89 32.88
CA LYS A 2 32.36 -34.89 31.96
C LYS A 2 32.13 -33.45 31.45
N LYS A 3 32.34 -33.20 30.15
CA LYS A 3 32.02 -31.92 29.51
C LYS A 3 30.50 -31.82 29.35
N LYS A 4 29.85 -30.92 30.09
CA LYS A 4 28.46 -30.56 29.88
C LYS A 4 28.35 -29.67 28.65
N LEU A 5 27.80 -30.20 27.58
CA LEU A 5 27.44 -29.46 26.37
C LEU A 5 26.17 -28.66 26.66
N LEU A 6 26.29 -27.35 26.85
CA LEU A 6 25.15 -26.44 27.04
C LEU A 6 24.57 -26.12 25.67
N SER A 7 23.50 -26.82 25.28
CA SER A 7 22.74 -26.50 24.06
C SER A 7 21.95 -25.21 24.31
N LEU A 8 22.41 -24.12 23.74
CA LEU A 8 21.67 -22.84 23.67
C LEU A 8 20.62 -22.97 22.57
N LEU A 9 19.38 -23.32 22.98
CA LEU A 9 18.22 -23.32 22.09
C LEU A 9 17.83 -21.87 21.80
N LEU A 10 18.24 -21.34 20.65
CA LEU A 10 17.83 -20.03 20.18
C LEU A 10 16.38 -20.15 19.69
N LEU A 11 15.44 -19.75 20.53
CA LEU A 11 14.01 -19.68 20.15
C LEU A 11 13.83 -18.47 19.23
N PHE A 12 13.87 -18.68 17.92
CA PHE A 12 13.47 -17.68 16.94
C PHE A 12 11.94 -17.53 17.01
N THR A 13 11.45 -16.56 17.78
CA THR A 13 10.06 -16.11 17.66
C THR A 13 9.96 -15.32 16.36
N ALA A 14 9.39 -15.93 15.32
CA ALA A 14 8.96 -15.21 14.14
C ALA A 14 7.87 -14.21 14.56
N VAL A 15 8.22 -12.95 14.72
CA VAL A 15 7.24 -11.87 14.87
C VAL A 15 6.59 -11.71 13.50
N ALA A 16 5.41 -12.28 13.33
CA ALA A 16 4.58 -11.97 12.16
C ALA A 16 4.27 -10.47 12.22
N SER A 17 4.89 -9.68 11.35
CA SER A 17 4.52 -8.29 11.15
C SER A 17 3.15 -8.26 10.50
N ILE A 18 2.11 -8.13 11.31
CA ILE A 18 0.75 -7.91 10.80
C ILE A 18 0.71 -6.46 10.31
N ALA A 19 0.43 -6.27 9.02
CA ALA A 19 0.19 -4.94 8.49
C ALA A 19 -0.91 -4.27 9.31
N GLN A 20 -0.64 -3.09 9.83
CA GLN A 20 -1.54 -2.38 10.74
C GLN A 20 -2.85 -2.00 10.06
N VAL A 21 -2.78 -1.63 8.78
CA VAL A 21 -3.93 -1.35 7.92
C VAL A 21 -3.82 -2.19 6.66
N THR A 22 -4.90 -2.86 6.31
CA THR A 22 -5.00 -3.60 5.05
C THR A 22 -6.24 -3.15 4.29
N ILE A 23 -6.14 -3.14 2.96
CA ILE A 23 -7.25 -2.91 2.04
C ILE A 23 -7.44 -4.16 1.19
N THR A 24 -8.67 -4.62 1.08
CA THR A 24 -9.01 -5.80 0.27
C THR A 24 -10.12 -5.42 -0.72
N PRO A 25 -9.91 -5.61 -2.04
CA PRO A 25 -8.67 -6.03 -2.68
C PRO A 25 -7.54 -5.00 -2.52
N SER A 26 -6.27 -5.45 -2.55
CA SER A 26 -5.10 -4.58 -2.35
C SER A 26 -4.81 -3.64 -3.54
N SER A 27 -5.36 -3.96 -4.70
CA SER A 27 -5.37 -3.11 -5.90
C SER A 27 -6.83 -2.87 -6.27
N PHE A 28 -7.25 -1.61 -6.35
CA PHE A 28 -8.63 -1.22 -6.53
C PHE A 28 -8.75 0.12 -7.24
N ASN A 29 -9.84 0.31 -7.98
CA ASN A 29 -10.26 1.61 -8.51
C ASN A 29 -11.27 2.27 -7.56
N VAL A 30 -11.53 3.55 -7.75
CA VAL A 30 -12.52 4.28 -6.92
C VAL A 30 -13.94 3.71 -7.00
N THR A 31 -14.24 2.96 -8.07
CA THR A 31 -15.55 2.32 -8.31
C THR A 31 -15.66 0.92 -7.71
N ASP A 32 -14.56 0.35 -7.23
CA ASP A 32 -14.56 -0.98 -6.65
C ASP A 32 -15.02 -0.93 -5.18
N GLN A 33 -15.70 -1.96 -4.74
CA GLN A 33 -15.99 -2.13 -3.31
C GLN A 33 -14.73 -2.63 -2.63
N ILE A 34 -14.32 -1.95 -1.56
CA ILE A 34 -13.14 -2.29 -0.75
C ILE A 34 -13.54 -2.48 0.71
N THR A 35 -12.78 -3.33 1.40
CA THR A 35 -12.83 -3.46 2.86
C THR A 35 -11.51 -3.00 3.44
N ILE A 36 -11.56 -1.97 4.27
CA ILE A 36 -10.41 -1.45 5.02
C ILE A 36 -10.45 -2.08 6.40
N THR A 37 -9.38 -2.76 6.80
CA THR A 37 -9.24 -3.37 8.12
C THR A 37 -8.04 -2.78 8.83
N VAL A 38 -8.24 -2.36 10.09
CA VAL A 38 -7.19 -1.83 10.96
C VAL A 38 -7.00 -2.71 12.18
N SER A 39 -5.76 -2.91 12.60
CA SER A 39 -5.39 -3.57 13.85
C SER A 39 -5.05 -2.53 14.91
N THR A 40 -5.64 -2.64 16.10
CA THR A 40 -5.33 -1.80 17.26
C THR A 40 -4.26 -2.43 18.16
N ALA A 41 -3.46 -3.37 17.66
CA ALA A 41 -2.33 -3.94 18.41
C ALA A 41 -1.38 -2.84 18.93
N ALA A 42 -0.67 -3.14 20.00
CA ALA A 42 0.25 -2.20 20.63
C ALA A 42 1.39 -1.82 19.67
N GLN A 43 1.57 -0.53 19.46
CA GLN A 43 2.62 0.02 18.60
C GLN A 43 2.84 1.52 18.87
N ALA A 44 3.93 2.08 18.35
CA ALA A 44 4.41 3.41 18.68
C ALA A 44 3.40 4.55 18.44
N CYS A 45 2.56 4.46 17.40
CA CYS A 45 1.62 5.52 17.04
C CYS A 45 0.15 5.14 17.28
N ASN A 46 -0.10 4.16 18.13
CA ASN A 46 -1.44 3.81 18.60
C ASN A 46 -1.70 4.43 19.98
N LEU A 47 -2.30 5.61 20.02
CA LEU A 47 -2.70 6.28 21.25
C LEU A 47 -4.09 5.84 21.75
N MET A 48 -4.87 5.11 20.93
CA MET A 48 -6.19 4.61 21.32
C MET A 48 -6.13 3.38 22.24
N GLY A 49 -4.94 2.78 22.39
CA GLY A 49 -4.75 1.52 23.09
C GLY A 49 -5.21 0.31 22.27
N THR A 50 -5.10 -0.88 22.86
CA THR A 50 -5.38 -2.17 22.18
C THR A 50 -6.86 -2.55 22.19
N THR A 51 -7.66 -1.94 23.05
CA THR A 51 -9.09 -2.27 23.24
C THR A 51 -9.98 -1.02 23.24
N PRO A 52 -9.94 -0.17 22.18
CA PRO A 52 -10.83 0.97 22.09
C PRO A 52 -12.29 0.50 22.03
N THR A 53 -13.21 1.29 22.58
CA THR A 53 -14.66 0.98 22.55
C THR A 53 -15.29 1.28 21.19
N LYS A 54 -14.75 2.27 20.47
CA LYS A 54 -15.14 2.66 19.11
C LYS A 54 -13.91 3.09 18.34
N VAL A 55 -13.90 2.77 17.06
CA VAL A 55 -12.89 3.25 16.10
C VAL A 55 -13.61 3.92 14.94
N TYR A 56 -13.14 5.10 14.59
CA TYR A 56 -13.61 5.90 13.46
C TYR A 56 -12.47 6.07 12.46
N MET A 57 -12.77 5.91 11.21
CA MET A 57 -11.90 6.29 10.10
C MET A 57 -12.18 7.75 9.72
N HIS A 58 -11.16 8.60 9.75
CA HIS A 58 -11.16 9.92 9.12
C HIS A 58 -10.28 9.81 7.89
N ALA A 59 -10.85 9.95 6.71
CA ALA A 59 -10.18 9.63 5.47
C ALA A 59 -10.46 10.66 4.38
N GLY A 60 -9.53 10.79 3.44
CA GLY A 60 -9.70 11.62 2.27
C GLY A 60 -9.09 10.99 1.03
N ILE A 61 -9.50 11.47 -0.10
CA ILE A 61 -9.08 11.01 -1.41
C ILE A 61 -8.60 12.20 -2.26
N GLY A 62 -7.58 11.96 -3.07
CA GLY A 62 -6.99 12.97 -3.94
C GLY A 62 -6.02 12.36 -4.93
N ASP A 63 -4.99 13.12 -5.28
CA ASP A 63 -3.96 12.74 -6.24
C ASP A 63 -2.55 12.82 -5.64
N ASP A 64 -1.53 12.64 -6.49
CA ASP A 64 -0.12 12.69 -6.08
C ASP A 64 0.32 14.09 -5.58
N SER A 65 -0.40 15.15 -5.96
CA SER A 65 -0.10 16.52 -5.52
C SER A 65 -0.76 16.84 -4.16
N ASN A 66 -1.94 16.26 -3.90
CA ASN A 66 -2.69 16.45 -2.66
C ASN A 66 -3.55 15.23 -2.34
N THR A 67 -3.09 14.39 -1.43
CA THR A 67 -3.78 13.15 -1.01
C THR A 67 -5.23 13.38 -0.55
N PHE A 68 -5.55 14.54 0.00
CA PHE A 68 -6.87 14.90 0.53
C PHE A 68 -7.58 15.95 -0.33
N GLY A 69 -7.11 16.18 -1.56
CA GLY A 69 -7.51 17.32 -2.40
C GLY A 69 -8.90 17.26 -3.00
N PHE A 70 -9.51 16.07 -3.11
CA PHE A 70 -10.81 15.95 -3.76
C PHE A 70 -11.97 15.90 -2.78
N SER A 71 -11.83 15.14 -1.69
CA SER A 71 -12.86 15.02 -0.66
C SER A 71 -12.28 14.44 0.62
N VAL A 72 -12.86 14.84 1.75
CA VAL A 72 -12.55 14.30 3.09
C VAL A 72 -13.86 13.92 3.76
N VAL A 73 -13.91 12.73 4.34
CA VAL A 73 -15.04 12.21 5.12
C VAL A 73 -14.59 11.86 6.53
N GLY A 74 -15.36 12.30 7.49
CA GLY A 74 -15.16 12.11 8.91
C GLY A 74 -15.29 13.42 9.69
N ASN A 75 -16.18 13.44 10.68
CA ASN A 75 -16.42 14.60 11.54
C ASN A 75 -15.51 14.48 12.77
N TRP A 76 -14.39 15.19 12.77
CA TRP A 76 -13.42 15.08 13.84
C TRP A 76 -14.04 15.42 15.21
N GLY A 77 -13.85 14.53 16.18
CA GLY A 77 -14.35 14.71 17.54
C GLY A 77 -15.83 14.42 17.73
N GLN A 78 -16.56 14.00 16.69
CA GLN A 78 -17.97 13.65 16.78
C GLN A 78 -18.20 12.14 16.84
N ASP A 79 -19.11 11.70 17.70
CA ASP A 79 -19.60 10.33 17.79
C ASP A 79 -20.93 10.19 17.00
N ASP A 80 -20.87 10.37 15.68
CA ASP A 80 -22.04 10.56 14.80
C ASP A 80 -22.21 9.47 13.73
N SER A 81 -21.51 8.38 13.86
CA SER A 81 -21.48 7.25 12.92
C SER A 81 -20.72 7.50 11.61
N VAL A 82 -20.32 8.72 11.25
CA VAL A 82 -19.54 8.99 10.03
C VAL A 82 -18.13 8.42 10.17
N GLY A 83 -17.83 7.40 9.36
CA GLY A 83 -16.54 6.67 9.44
C GLY A 83 -16.47 5.66 10.59
N LEU A 84 -17.56 5.37 11.29
CA LEU A 84 -17.61 4.35 12.34
C LEU A 84 -17.27 2.97 11.75
N MET A 85 -16.31 2.29 12.37
CA MET A 85 -15.89 0.96 11.95
C MET A 85 -16.58 -0.13 12.77
N THR A 86 -16.74 -1.30 12.16
CA THR A 86 -17.24 -2.51 12.83
C THR A 86 -16.14 -3.20 13.59
N ASN A 87 -16.36 -3.54 14.85
CA ASN A 87 -15.44 -4.35 15.63
C ASN A 87 -15.55 -5.83 15.21
N ASN A 88 -14.45 -6.37 14.69
CA ASN A 88 -14.39 -7.77 14.24
C ASN A 88 -13.97 -8.74 15.37
N GLY A 89 -13.66 -8.23 16.57
CA GLY A 89 -12.97 -8.97 17.62
C GLY A 89 -11.44 -9.00 17.40
N ASN A 90 -10.72 -9.61 18.34
CA ASN A 90 -9.25 -9.79 18.27
C ASN A 90 -8.44 -8.50 18.00
N GLY A 91 -8.96 -7.34 18.42
CA GLY A 91 -8.31 -6.06 18.22
C GLY A 91 -8.29 -5.59 16.76
N THR A 92 -9.20 -6.06 15.92
CA THR A 92 -9.35 -5.58 14.53
C THR A 92 -10.70 -4.93 14.30
N TRP A 93 -10.70 -3.93 13.40
CA TRP A 93 -11.87 -3.14 13.04
C TRP A 93 -11.92 -3.00 11.52
N SER A 94 -13.12 -3.00 10.94
CA SER A 94 -13.27 -2.88 9.48
C SER A 94 -14.40 -1.95 9.06
N ILE A 95 -14.26 -1.40 7.85
CA ILE A 95 -15.31 -0.68 7.14
C ILE A 95 -15.28 -1.12 5.68
N THR A 96 -16.45 -1.40 5.11
CA THR A 96 -16.60 -1.73 3.68
C THR A 96 -17.29 -0.57 2.98
N LEU A 97 -16.69 -0.11 1.88
CA LEU A 97 -17.18 1.05 1.14
C LEU A 97 -16.76 0.99 -0.34
N THR A 98 -17.43 1.76 -1.18
CA THR A 98 -16.99 2.08 -2.54
C THR A 98 -16.50 3.53 -2.53
N PRO A 99 -15.19 3.80 -2.79
CA PRO A 99 -14.61 5.13 -2.63
C PRO A 99 -15.37 6.23 -3.36
N SER A 100 -15.77 6.01 -4.63
CA SER A 100 -16.51 7.01 -5.40
C SER A 100 -17.79 7.46 -4.72
N ASN A 101 -18.53 6.55 -4.10
CA ASN A 101 -19.76 6.83 -3.39
C ASN A 101 -19.50 7.44 -2.01
N TYR A 102 -18.54 6.85 -1.27
CA TYR A 102 -18.22 7.26 0.09
C TYR A 102 -17.69 8.70 0.16
N PHE A 103 -16.87 9.10 -0.82
CA PHE A 103 -16.32 10.43 -0.93
C PHE A 103 -17.14 11.39 -1.81
N GLY A 104 -18.21 10.92 -2.44
CA GLY A 104 -19.07 11.74 -3.32
C GLY A 104 -18.35 12.29 -4.55
N LEU A 105 -17.47 11.48 -5.18
CA LEU A 105 -16.61 11.92 -6.27
C LEU A 105 -17.40 12.13 -7.57
N ASN A 106 -17.19 13.27 -8.21
CA ASN A 106 -17.64 13.49 -9.59
C ASN A 106 -16.73 12.75 -10.60
N GLY A 107 -17.15 12.67 -11.87
CA GLY A 107 -16.43 11.90 -12.89
C GLY A 107 -14.95 12.32 -13.11
N THR A 108 -14.66 13.62 -13.01
CA THR A 108 -13.29 14.14 -13.14
C THR A 108 -12.44 13.69 -11.94
N GLN A 109 -12.95 13.76 -10.73
CA GLN A 109 -12.27 13.32 -9.53
C GLN A 109 -12.04 11.81 -9.54
N GLN A 110 -13.02 11.02 -10.00
CA GLN A 110 -12.87 9.57 -10.16
C GLN A 110 -11.74 9.21 -11.12
N ALA A 111 -11.62 9.94 -12.24
CA ALA A 111 -10.58 9.69 -13.25
C ALA A 111 -9.17 10.08 -12.78
N ASN A 112 -9.06 11.01 -11.85
CA ASN A 112 -7.76 11.56 -11.39
C ASN A 112 -7.36 11.11 -10.00
N ALA A 113 -8.20 10.35 -9.28
CA ALA A 113 -7.88 9.88 -7.94
C ALA A 113 -6.75 8.83 -7.98
N THR A 114 -5.64 9.11 -7.31
CA THR A 114 -4.48 8.21 -7.20
C THR A 114 -4.09 7.92 -5.77
N LYS A 115 -4.63 8.66 -4.79
CA LYS A 115 -4.30 8.49 -3.37
C LYS A 115 -5.55 8.43 -2.49
N LEU A 116 -5.49 7.52 -1.51
CA LEU A 116 -6.43 7.40 -0.41
C LEU A 116 -5.65 7.53 0.89
N GLY A 117 -5.92 8.58 1.65
CA GLY A 117 -5.28 8.84 2.94
C GLY A 117 -6.24 8.61 4.09
N MET A 118 -5.75 8.13 5.23
CA MET A 118 -6.58 7.92 6.41
C MET A 118 -5.82 7.98 7.72
N VAL A 119 -6.55 8.31 8.77
CA VAL A 119 -6.17 8.20 10.17
C VAL A 119 -7.34 7.58 10.93
N PHE A 120 -7.04 6.80 11.97
CA PHE A 120 -8.08 6.24 12.83
C PHE A 120 -8.10 6.98 14.16
N ARG A 121 -9.29 7.14 14.72
CA ARG A 121 -9.50 7.88 15.96
C ARG A 121 -10.52 7.19 16.86
N ASN A 122 -10.46 7.50 18.15
CA ASN A 122 -11.54 7.17 19.10
C ASN A 122 -12.77 8.08 18.88
N ALA A 123 -13.83 7.87 19.64
CA ALA A 123 -15.10 8.57 19.49
C ALA A 123 -14.97 10.10 19.54
N ASN A 124 -14.21 10.66 20.48
CA ASN A 124 -14.06 12.10 20.65
C ASN A 124 -12.83 12.70 19.93
N GLY A 125 -12.10 11.91 19.15
CA GLY A 125 -10.95 12.38 18.38
C GLY A 125 -9.71 12.74 19.20
N SER A 126 -9.71 12.50 20.51
CA SER A 126 -8.58 12.85 21.39
C SER A 126 -7.39 11.90 21.25
N GLN A 127 -7.63 10.70 20.74
CA GLN A 127 -6.64 9.65 20.58
C GLN A 127 -6.71 9.09 19.15
N THR A 128 -5.56 8.86 18.57
CA THR A 128 -5.42 8.41 17.18
C THR A 128 -4.55 7.19 17.05
N LEU A 129 -4.69 6.53 15.91
CA LEU A 129 -3.81 5.50 15.43
C LEU A 129 -3.31 5.91 14.05
N LYS A 130 -1.99 6.02 13.92
CA LYS A 130 -1.27 6.54 12.75
C LYS A 130 -0.12 5.63 12.36
N LEU A 131 0.44 5.86 11.18
CA LEU A 131 1.52 5.04 10.61
C LEU A 131 2.85 5.25 11.39
N PRO A 132 3.42 4.24 12.03
CA PRO A 132 4.73 4.32 12.66
C PRO A 132 5.86 4.32 11.60
N PRO A 133 7.06 4.82 11.93
CA PRO A 133 7.45 5.44 13.21
C PRO A 133 7.14 6.95 13.29
N SER A 134 6.84 7.59 12.16
CA SER A 134 6.65 9.04 12.06
C SER A 134 5.31 9.55 12.57
N CYS A 135 4.36 8.66 12.87
CA CYS A 135 2.97 8.98 13.19
C CYS A 135 2.28 9.83 12.10
N GLY A 136 2.65 9.59 10.85
CA GLY A 136 1.97 10.13 9.68
C GLY A 136 0.63 9.46 9.40
N ASP A 137 -0.08 9.95 8.39
CA ASP A 137 -1.29 9.30 7.93
C ASP A 137 -0.96 8.04 7.12
N PHE A 138 -1.89 7.07 7.11
CA PHE A 138 -1.79 5.93 6.20
C PHE A 138 -2.17 6.39 4.80
N ILE A 139 -1.30 6.17 3.80
CA ILE A 139 -1.54 6.57 2.42
C ILE A 139 -1.43 5.34 1.53
N PHE A 140 -2.45 5.12 0.71
CA PHE A 140 -2.56 4.01 -0.24
C PHE A 140 -2.73 4.54 -1.66
N ASN A 141 -2.20 3.80 -2.63
CA ASN A 141 -2.44 4.09 -4.02
C ASN A 141 -3.84 3.62 -4.44
N VAL A 142 -4.49 4.42 -5.27
CA VAL A 142 -5.75 4.11 -5.93
C VAL A 142 -5.47 3.86 -7.41
N GLY A 143 -6.19 2.95 -8.01
CA GLY A 143 -6.00 2.49 -9.38
C GLY A 143 -5.46 1.07 -9.44
N THR A 144 -5.69 0.41 -10.56
CA THR A 144 -5.15 -0.92 -10.81
C THR A 144 -3.65 -0.85 -11.05
N PHE A 145 -2.91 -1.82 -10.48
CA PHE A 145 -1.49 -1.93 -10.75
C PHE A 145 -1.25 -2.18 -12.24
N GLN A 146 -0.56 -1.28 -12.88
CA GLN A 146 -0.18 -1.40 -14.28
C GLN A 146 1.32 -1.22 -14.41
N VAL A 147 1.92 -2.01 -15.31
CA VAL A 147 3.31 -1.85 -15.73
C VAL A 147 3.31 -1.36 -17.17
N ASN A 148 3.99 -0.26 -17.41
CA ASN A 148 4.17 0.29 -18.74
C ASN A 148 5.64 0.16 -19.17
N LEU A 149 5.90 -0.59 -20.24
CA LEU A 149 7.22 -0.65 -20.87
C LEU A 149 7.45 0.67 -21.64
N THR A 150 8.41 1.46 -21.19
CA THR A 150 8.69 2.79 -21.75
C THR A 150 9.81 2.78 -22.79
N ALA A 151 10.72 1.80 -22.71
CA ALA A 151 11.72 1.54 -23.73
C ALA A 151 12.16 0.06 -23.71
N PRO A 152 12.28 -0.61 -24.88
CA PRO A 152 11.71 -0.20 -26.16
C PRO A 152 10.19 -0.09 -26.07
N SER A 153 9.56 0.61 -27.01
CA SER A 153 8.09 0.73 -27.01
C SER A 153 7.43 -0.63 -27.06
N ASN A 154 6.36 -0.80 -26.30
CA ASN A 154 5.62 -2.06 -26.23
C ASN A 154 5.17 -2.51 -27.65
N ASN A 155 5.34 -3.78 -27.94
CA ASN A 155 5.06 -4.41 -29.25
C ASN A 155 5.89 -3.82 -30.42
N SER A 156 7.00 -3.14 -30.15
CA SER A 156 7.92 -2.68 -31.21
C SER A 156 9.01 -3.72 -31.48
N ALA A 157 9.47 -3.79 -32.75
CA ALA A 157 10.68 -4.50 -33.10
C ALA A 157 11.89 -3.54 -32.97
N THR A 158 12.92 -3.97 -32.26
CA THR A 158 14.16 -3.22 -32.14
C THR A 158 15.28 -4.03 -32.77
N ILE A 159 15.95 -3.48 -33.78
CA ILE A 159 17.10 -4.11 -34.44
C ILE A 159 18.37 -3.68 -33.69
N ILE A 160 19.12 -4.66 -33.20
CA ILE A 160 20.38 -4.45 -32.49
C ILE A 160 21.47 -5.24 -33.21
N ASN A 161 22.59 -4.58 -33.53
CA ASN A 161 23.76 -5.26 -34.04
C ASN A 161 24.37 -6.19 -33.00
N SER A 162 24.97 -7.30 -33.42
CA SER A 162 25.67 -8.22 -32.51
C SER A 162 26.72 -7.45 -31.69
N GLY A 163 26.75 -7.66 -30.37
CA GLY A 163 27.56 -6.91 -29.44
C GLY A 163 26.96 -5.58 -28.98
N GLY A 164 25.79 -5.19 -29.51
CA GLY A 164 25.09 -3.96 -29.13
C GLY A 164 24.40 -4.04 -27.77
N ASN A 165 23.86 -2.91 -27.36
CA ASN A 165 23.18 -2.76 -26.06
C ASN A 165 21.70 -2.43 -26.26
N LEU A 166 20.84 -2.90 -25.34
CA LEU A 166 19.42 -2.56 -25.28
C LEU A 166 19.12 -1.94 -23.92
N ASN A 167 18.69 -0.68 -23.93
CA ASN A 167 18.15 -0.05 -22.73
C ASN A 167 16.67 -0.42 -22.58
N ILE A 168 16.33 -0.98 -21.41
CA ILE A 168 14.98 -1.43 -21.07
C ILE A 168 14.51 -0.61 -19.89
N THR A 169 13.42 0.13 -20.08
CA THR A 169 12.82 0.97 -19.03
C THR A 169 11.32 0.68 -18.88
N ALA A 170 10.86 0.64 -17.65
CA ALA A 170 9.45 0.49 -17.35
C ALA A 170 9.06 1.29 -16.12
N THR A 171 7.80 1.72 -16.08
CA THR A 171 7.17 2.37 -14.93
C THR A 171 5.96 1.57 -14.46
N ASN A 172 5.52 1.80 -13.23
CA ASN A 172 4.28 1.23 -12.73
C ASN A 172 3.45 2.26 -11.97
N THR A 173 2.18 1.96 -11.75
CA THR A 173 1.23 2.82 -11.03
C THR A 173 1.18 2.56 -9.52
N GLY A 174 1.84 1.52 -9.01
CA GLY A 174 1.71 1.04 -7.63
C GLY A 174 2.87 1.34 -6.69
N GLY A 175 3.85 2.17 -7.10
CA GLY A 175 5.06 2.44 -6.30
C GLY A 175 6.12 1.34 -6.45
N ASN A 176 6.79 0.93 -5.37
CA ASN A 176 7.83 -0.10 -5.46
C ASN A 176 7.25 -1.47 -5.81
N ALA A 177 7.74 -2.05 -6.89
CA ALA A 177 7.36 -3.36 -7.40
C ALA A 177 8.59 -4.18 -7.76
N LEU A 178 8.46 -5.49 -7.69
CA LEU A 178 9.49 -6.42 -8.13
C LEU A 178 9.43 -6.58 -9.65
N TYR A 179 10.42 -6.05 -10.34
CA TYR A 179 10.63 -6.28 -11.78
C TYR A 179 11.54 -7.50 -11.97
N ASN A 180 11.14 -8.39 -12.84
CA ASN A 180 11.95 -9.54 -13.25
C ASN A 180 12.03 -9.56 -14.77
N LEU A 181 13.17 -9.10 -15.30
CA LEU A 181 13.45 -9.14 -16.72
C LEU A 181 13.93 -10.53 -17.11
N LYS A 182 13.32 -11.11 -18.13
CA LYS A 182 13.66 -12.43 -18.64
C LYS A 182 14.04 -12.36 -20.12
N ALA A 183 15.07 -13.11 -20.50
CA ALA A 183 15.40 -13.42 -21.89
C ALA A 183 15.18 -14.91 -22.12
N ASN A 184 14.37 -15.27 -23.09
CA ASN A 184 14.02 -16.66 -23.43
C ASN A 184 13.57 -17.48 -22.18
N GLY A 185 12.81 -16.84 -21.29
CA GLY A 185 12.32 -17.45 -20.05
C GLY A 185 13.29 -17.44 -18.86
N THR A 186 14.56 -17.14 -19.09
CA THR A 186 15.58 -17.07 -18.03
C THR A 186 15.66 -15.66 -17.46
N SER A 187 15.65 -15.53 -16.12
CA SER A 187 15.82 -14.25 -15.46
C SER A 187 17.23 -13.70 -15.67
N ILE A 188 17.35 -12.49 -16.22
CA ILE A 188 18.61 -11.81 -16.49
C ILE A 188 18.83 -10.61 -15.58
N ASN A 189 17.76 -10.05 -15.02
CA ASN A 189 17.84 -8.99 -14.01
C ASN A 189 16.59 -8.99 -13.15
N THR A 190 16.76 -8.71 -11.86
CA THR A 190 15.67 -8.57 -10.89
C THR A 190 15.94 -7.34 -10.03
N ASN A 191 14.96 -6.45 -9.89
CA ASN A 191 15.08 -5.25 -9.05
C ASN A 191 13.72 -4.86 -8.46
N THR A 192 13.73 -4.33 -7.24
CA THR A 192 12.53 -3.80 -6.57
C THR A 192 12.62 -2.28 -6.55
N THR A 193 11.76 -1.61 -7.33
CA THR A 193 11.82 -0.15 -7.53
C THR A 193 10.46 0.38 -8.01
N SER A 194 10.23 1.68 -7.93
CA SER A 194 9.06 2.35 -8.51
C SER A 194 9.18 2.58 -10.01
N SER A 195 10.41 2.65 -10.53
CA SER A 195 10.70 2.72 -11.96
C SER A 195 11.91 1.84 -12.28
N TYR A 196 11.81 1.07 -13.34
CA TYR A 196 12.83 0.11 -13.73
C TYR A 196 13.69 0.66 -14.87
N SER A 197 15.01 0.50 -14.76
CA SER A 197 15.94 0.78 -15.84
C SER A 197 17.06 -0.25 -15.82
N PHE A 198 17.31 -0.87 -16.95
CA PHE A 198 18.37 -1.86 -17.13
C PHE A 198 18.96 -1.75 -18.53
N ASN A 199 20.28 -1.66 -18.63
CA ASN A 199 21.01 -1.70 -19.88
C ASN A 199 21.53 -3.12 -20.11
N HIS A 200 20.87 -3.88 -20.98
CA HIS A 200 21.32 -5.19 -21.39
C HIS A 200 22.44 -5.03 -22.43
N THR A 201 23.65 -5.37 -22.04
CA THR A 201 24.85 -5.16 -22.84
C THR A 201 25.28 -6.43 -23.57
N ASN A 202 26.02 -6.26 -24.65
CA ASN A 202 26.68 -7.38 -25.35
C ASN A 202 25.71 -8.44 -25.89
N ILE A 203 24.59 -7.99 -26.47
CA ILE A 203 23.60 -8.90 -27.02
C ILE A 203 24.18 -9.62 -28.23
N THR A 204 24.27 -10.94 -28.11
CA THR A 204 24.70 -11.83 -29.22
C THR A 204 23.50 -12.63 -29.70
N THR A 205 23.40 -12.87 -31.00
CA THR A 205 22.41 -13.72 -31.65
C THR A 205 22.79 -15.18 -31.52
#